data_dc0d02146fb76cc552a50077b36c1c18
#
_entry.id   dc0d02146fb76cc552a50077b36c1c18
#
_cell.length_a   1.000
_cell.length_b   1.000
_cell.length_c   1.000
_cell.angle_alpha   90.00
_cell.angle_beta   90.00
_cell.angle_gamma   90.00
#
_symmetry.space_group_name_H-M   'P 1'
#
loop_
_entity.id
_entity.type
_entity.pdbx_description
1 polymer ?
#
loop_
_entity_poly.entity_id
_entity_poly.type
_entity_poly.pdbx_seq_one_letter_code
_entity_poly.pdbx_strand_id
1 'polypeptide(L)'
;MKIIISGSTGFIGNNLSNYLADKGHNIIRLVRKTSKNISRNFETHLWDPDNHYLPDKPFIGSDAVIHLGGRKIISLRWTEKIKKEICYSRVNSTEILTKFISKMEKPPSKLIVASAGGFYGNTLDQKVDESDNVGTGFLAKTAEEWENSTFKFKLNKTSVIHTRFGLVLDKKEGAFPLISMPFKYGCLLYTSPSPRDGLLSRMASSA
;
A
#
# COMPACT_ATOMS: atom_id res chain seq x y z
N MET A 1 -23.07 -1.95 -1.35
CA MET A 1 -22.32 -0.81 -0.77
C MET A 1 -21.72 0.01 -1.89
N LYS A 2 -21.64 1.34 -1.69
CA LYS A 2 -20.93 2.28 -2.57
C LYS A 2 -19.51 2.48 -1.99
N ILE A 3 -18.50 1.99 -2.70
CA ILE A 3 -17.11 1.96 -2.21
C ILE A 3 -16.21 2.79 -3.13
N ILE A 4 -15.49 3.73 -2.56
CA ILE A 4 -14.51 4.55 -3.26
C ILE A 4 -13.13 3.92 -3.10
N ILE A 5 -12.39 3.75 -4.19
CA ILE A 5 -11.05 3.17 -4.17
C ILE A 5 -10.05 4.13 -4.83
N SER A 6 -9.08 4.63 -4.07
CA SER A 6 -7.92 5.32 -4.61
C SER A 6 -6.74 4.35 -4.76
N GLY A 7 -5.85 4.62 -5.71
CA GLY A 7 -4.83 3.63 -6.10
C GLY A 7 -5.40 2.43 -6.87
N SER A 8 -6.62 2.55 -7.35
CA SER A 8 -7.41 1.52 -8.04
C SER A 8 -6.81 1.04 -9.37
N THR A 9 -5.85 1.75 -9.94
CA THR A 9 -5.12 1.37 -11.16
C THR A 9 -3.85 0.57 -10.89
N GLY A 10 -3.46 0.45 -9.62
CA GLY A 10 -2.34 -0.40 -9.19
C GLY A 10 -2.74 -1.87 -9.11
N PHE A 11 -1.75 -2.74 -8.92
CA PHE A 11 -1.94 -4.19 -8.84
C PHE A 11 -3.05 -4.62 -7.85
N ILE A 12 -2.90 -4.26 -6.59
CA ILE A 12 -3.89 -4.61 -5.55
C ILE A 12 -5.22 -3.92 -5.83
N GLY A 13 -5.20 -2.61 -6.12
CA GLY A 13 -6.43 -1.83 -6.29
C GLY A 13 -7.28 -2.27 -7.48
N ASN A 14 -6.66 -2.68 -8.59
CA ASN A 14 -7.37 -3.18 -9.76
C ASN A 14 -8.05 -4.53 -9.47
N ASN A 15 -7.30 -5.48 -8.88
CA ASN A 15 -7.85 -6.78 -8.51
C ASN A 15 -8.97 -6.65 -7.47
N LEU A 16 -8.77 -5.81 -6.44
CA LEU A 16 -9.78 -5.56 -5.43
C LEU A 16 -11.04 -4.91 -6.00
N SER A 17 -10.88 -3.94 -6.93
CA SER A 17 -12.03 -3.30 -7.60
C SER A 17 -12.88 -4.30 -8.36
N ASN A 18 -12.25 -5.21 -9.12
CA ASN A 18 -12.95 -6.25 -9.85
C ASN A 18 -13.65 -7.23 -8.90
N TYR A 19 -12.93 -7.73 -7.89
CA TYR A 19 -13.47 -8.65 -6.90
C TYR A 19 -14.70 -8.10 -6.18
N LEU A 20 -14.63 -6.86 -5.68
CA LEU A 20 -15.75 -6.23 -4.98
C LEU A 20 -16.93 -5.95 -5.91
N ALA A 21 -16.68 -5.59 -7.16
CA ALA A 21 -17.75 -5.41 -8.14
C ALA A 21 -18.46 -6.74 -8.48
N ASP A 22 -17.71 -7.85 -8.56
CA ASP A 22 -18.28 -9.18 -8.76
C ASP A 22 -19.11 -9.65 -7.55
N LYS A 23 -18.84 -9.10 -6.36
CA LYS A 23 -19.67 -9.27 -5.16
C LYS A 23 -20.89 -8.33 -5.11
N GLY A 24 -21.16 -7.57 -6.16
CA GLY A 24 -22.33 -6.68 -6.27
C GLY A 24 -22.16 -5.32 -5.60
N HIS A 25 -20.93 -4.90 -5.29
CA HIS A 25 -20.68 -3.55 -4.77
C HIS A 25 -20.54 -2.54 -5.89
N ASN A 26 -21.03 -1.32 -5.67
CA ASN A 26 -20.83 -0.19 -6.57
C ASN A 26 -19.46 0.44 -6.31
N ILE A 27 -18.53 0.29 -7.27
CA ILE A 27 -17.15 0.74 -7.14
C ILE A 27 -16.92 2.03 -7.90
N ILE A 28 -16.41 3.04 -7.21
CA ILE A 28 -15.96 4.30 -7.76
C ILE A 28 -14.45 4.41 -7.62
N ARG A 29 -13.77 4.74 -8.71
CA ARG A 29 -12.32 4.87 -8.74
C ARG A 29 -11.88 6.33 -8.64
N LEU A 30 -10.97 6.63 -7.72
CA LEU A 30 -10.20 7.87 -7.72
C LEU A 30 -8.85 7.63 -8.40
N VAL A 31 -8.59 8.34 -9.49
CA VAL A 31 -7.39 8.18 -10.30
C VAL A 31 -6.70 9.53 -10.51
N ARG A 32 -5.36 9.54 -10.62
CA ARG A 32 -4.59 10.75 -10.92
C ARG A 32 -4.54 11.09 -12.40
N LYS A 33 -4.73 10.09 -13.26
CA LYS A 33 -4.78 10.22 -14.73
C LYS A 33 -5.80 9.23 -15.28
N THR A 34 -6.54 9.63 -16.28
CA THR A 34 -7.39 8.70 -17.02
C THR A 34 -6.52 7.74 -17.83
N SER A 35 -6.77 6.44 -17.69
CA SER A 35 -6.14 5.39 -18.50
C SER A 35 -7.16 4.83 -19.48
N LYS A 36 -6.75 4.66 -20.75
CA LYS A 36 -7.59 4.03 -21.78
C LYS A 36 -7.70 2.51 -21.66
N ASN A 37 -6.83 1.88 -20.86
CA ASN A 37 -6.73 0.42 -20.71
C ASN A 37 -7.36 -0.06 -19.39
N ILE A 38 -8.66 0.19 -19.19
CA ILE A 38 -9.38 -0.34 -18.05
C ILE A 38 -10.27 -1.48 -18.55
N SER A 39 -10.04 -2.69 -18.09
CA SER A 39 -10.75 -3.92 -18.51
C SER A 39 -12.24 -3.94 -18.15
N ARG A 40 -12.69 -3.06 -17.26
CA ARG A 40 -14.09 -2.90 -16.83
C ARG A 40 -14.41 -1.41 -16.72
N ASN A 41 -15.59 -1.03 -17.20
CA ASN A 41 -16.04 0.36 -17.15
C ASN A 41 -16.53 0.71 -15.72
N PHE A 42 -15.64 1.28 -14.90
CA PHE A 42 -15.97 1.79 -13.57
C PHE A 42 -16.24 3.29 -13.62
N GLU A 43 -17.15 3.77 -12.79
CA GLU A 43 -17.24 5.20 -12.53
C GLU A 43 -15.90 5.71 -12.01
N THR A 44 -15.33 6.70 -12.68
CA THR A 44 -13.95 7.15 -12.42
C THR A 44 -13.93 8.66 -12.29
N HIS A 45 -13.28 9.15 -11.22
CA HIS A 45 -13.08 10.57 -10.97
C HIS A 45 -11.60 10.88 -10.84
N LEU A 46 -11.21 12.00 -11.43
CA LEU A 46 -9.87 12.54 -11.28
C LEU A 46 -9.71 13.18 -9.90
N TRP A 47 -8.58 12.97 -9.28
CA TRP A 47 -8.13 13.66 -8.09
C TRP A 47 -6.64 13.95 -8.19
N ASP A 48 -6.18 15.01 -7.54
CA ASP A 48 -4.78 15.43 -7.55
C ASP A 48 -4.33 15.83 -6.15
N PRO A 49 -3.73 14.89 -5.39
CA PRO A 49 -3.23 15.19 -4.06
C PRO A 49 -2.13 16.25 -4.05
N ASP A 50 -1.33 16.37 -5.11
CA ASP A 50 -0.23 17.32 -5.16
C ASP A 50 -0.75 18.77 -5.27
N ASN A 51 -1.91 18.96 -5.92
CA ASN A 51 -2.62 20.25 -6.01
C ASN A 51 -3.82 20.35 -5.06
N HIS A 52 -3.91 19.49 -4.06
CA HIS A 52 -5.02 19.45 -3.09
C HIS A 52 -6.42 19.35 -3.69
N TYR A 53 -6.52 18.79 -4.89
CA TYR A 53 -7.82 18.61 -5.57
C TYR A 53 -8.43 17.25 -5.27
N LEU A 54 -9.66 17.27 -4.71
CA LEU A 54 -10.48 16.09 -4.47
C LEU A 54 -11.93 16.41 -4.84
N PRO A 55 -12.57 15.65 -5.75
CA PRO A 55 -13.96 15.91 -6.15
C PRO A 55 -14.94 15.47 -5.05
N ASP A 56 -15.97 16.27 -4.79
CA ASP A 56 -16.99 15.99 -3.76
C ASP A 56 -17.97 14.90 -4.18
N LYS A 57 -18.36 14.92 -5.47
CA LYS A 57 -19.44 14.09 -6.03
C LYS A 57 -19.33 12.60 -5.70
N PRO A 58 -18.18 11.92 -5.82
CA PRO A 58 -18.05 10.49 -5.54
C PRO A 58 -18.37 10.14 -4.09
N PHE A 59 -18.12 11.07 -3.15
CA PHE A 59 -18.27 10.81 -1.72
C PHE A 59 -19.72 10.87 -1.21
N ILE A 60 -20.62 11.52 -1.97
CA ILE A 60 -22.03 11.62 -1.59
C ILE A 60 -22.65 10.22 -1.53
N GLY A 61 -23.12 9.82 -0.34
CA GLY A 61 -23.71 8.50 -0.10
C GLY A 61 -22.74 7.33 -0.23
N SER A 62 -21.43 7.56 -0.06
CA SER A 62 -20.45 6.48 0.01
C SER A 62 -20.47 5.80 1.38
N ASP A 63 -20.37 4.46 1.37
CA ASP A 63 -20.35 3.64 2.60
C ASP A 63 -18.91 3.48 3.14
N ALA A 64 -17.95 3.35 2.23
CA ALA A 64 -16.55 3.13 2.58
C ALA A 64 -15.59 3.77 1.58
N VAL A 65 -14.41 4.15 2.06
CA VAL A 65 -13.27 4.59 1.26
C VAL A 65 -12.10 3.64 1.51
N ILE A 66 -11.48 3.14 0.43
CA ILE A 66 -10.28 2.31 0.49
C ILE A 66 -9.15 3.09 -0.17
N HIS A 67 -8.14 3.44 0.61
CA HIS A 67 -6.97 4.20 0.15
C HIS A 67 -5.75 3.30 -0.01
N LEU A 68 -5.42 2.96 -1.25
CA LEU A 68 -4.26 2.16 -1.65
C LEU A 68 -3.22 3.00 -2.41
N GLY A 69 -3.38 4.31 -2.38
CA GLY A 69 -2.52 5.24 -3.13
C GLY A 69 -1.13 5.33 -2.52
N GLY A 70 -0.12 5.42 -3.40
CA GLY A 70 1.26 5.62 -3.01
C GLY A 70 2.21 5.41 -4.19
N ARG A 71 3.37 6.08 -4.16
CA ARG A 71 4.43 5.83 -5.13
C ARG A 71 4.96 4.39 -4.97
N LYS A 72 5.25 3.70 -6.08
CA LYS A 72 5.88 2.37 -6.05
C LYS A 72 7.21 2.44 -5.29
N ILE A 73 7.40 1.49 -4.38
CA ILE A 73 8.62 1.39 -3.54
C ILE A 73 9.76 0.77 -4.34
N ILE A 74 9.45 -0.08 -5.32
CA ILE A 74 10.45 -0.81 -6.12
C ILE A 74 11.19 0.20 -6.99
N SER A 75 12.46 0.42 -6.65
CA SER A 75 13.41 1.28 -7.35
C SER A 75 14.80 0.67 -7.25
N LEU A 76 15.61 0.83 -8.30
CA LEU A 76 17.00 0.32 -8.34
C LEU A 76 17.89 0.98 -7.28
N ARG A 77 17.62 2.24 -6.93
CA ARG A 77 18.37 2.97 -5.91
C ARG A 77 17.44 3.83 -5.08
N TRP A 78 17.57 3.78 -3.77
CA TRP A 78 16.86 4.63 -2.82
C TRP A 78 17.69 5.85 -2.45
N THR A 79 17.66 6.87 -3.31
CA THR A 79 18.22 8.18 -2.97
C THR A 79 17.33 8.89 -1.96
N GLU A 80 17.86 9.87 -1.24
CA GLU A 80 17.08 10.67 -0.27
C GLU A 80 15.87 11.36 -0.92
N LYS A 81 16.00 11.79 -2.19
CA LYS A 81 14.88 12.31 -2.97
C LYS A 81 13.77 11.28 -3.14
N ILE A 82 14.13 10.04 -3.55
CA ILE A 82 13.16 8.96 -3.75
C ILE A 82 12.49 8.58 -2.43
N LYS A 83 13.23 8.50 -1.34
CA LYS A 83 12.68 8.23 -0.01
C LYS A 83 11.65 9.29 0.40
N LYS A 84 11.99 10.58 0.24
CA LYS A 84 11.05 11.68 0.50
C LYS A 84 9.78 11.59 -0.34
N GLU A 85 9.89 11.29 -1.62
CA GLU A 85 8.73 11.13 -2.51
C GLU A 85 7.87 9.91 -2.15
N ILE A 86 8.49 8.81 -1.69
CA ILE A 86 7.78 7.62 -1.20
C ILE A 86 6.94 7.96 0.03
N CYS A 87 7.52 8.62 1.02
CA CYS A 87 6.83 9.04 2.23
C CYS A 87 5.75 10.09 1.92
N TYR A 88 6.13 11.17 1.24
CA TYR A 88 5.24 12.27 0.88
C TYR A 88 4.00 11.80 0.14
N SER A 89 4.15 10.93 -0.87
CA SER A 89 3.02 10.46 -1.67
C SER A 89 1.95 9.73 -0.85
N ARG A 90 2.32 9.14 0.27
CA ARG A 90 1.43 8.42 1.19
C ARG A 90 0.80 9.36 2.20
N VAL A 91 1.63 10.08 2.91
CA VAL A 91 1.21 11.01 3.96
C VAL A 91 0.29 12.08 3.38
N ASN A 92 0.73 12.80 2.34
CA ASN A 92 -0.04 13.89 1.75
C ASN A 92 -1.40 13.44 1.21
N SER A 93 -1.44 12.34 0.45
CA SER A 93 -2.70 11.84 -0.10
C SER A 93 -3.68 11.36 0.99
N THR A 94 -3.18 10.78 2.06
CA THR A 94 -3.99 10.36 3.21
C THR A 94 -4.53 11.57 3.97
N GLU A 95 -3.71 12.58 4.22
CA GLU A 95 -4.13 13.81 4.89
C GLU A 95 -5.24 14.54 4.13
N ILE A 96 -5.13 14.61 2.81
CA ILE A 96 -6.17 15.24 1.98
C ILE A 96 -7.50 14.49 2.10
N LEU A 97 -7.47 13.14 2.02
CA LEU A 97 -8.66 12.32 2.19
C LEU A 97 -9.27 12.47 3.59
N THR A 98 -8.46 12.38 4.64
CA THR A 98 -8.95 12.48 6.02
C THR A 98 -9.47 13.88 6.34
N LYS A 99 -8.78 14.93 5.87
CA LYS A 99 -9.25 16.33 5.97
C LYS A 99 -10.58 16.53 5.27
N PHE A 100 -10.74 15.95 4.09
CA PHE A 100 -12.00 16.04 3.34
C PHE A 100 -13.13 15.33 4.08
N ILE A 101 -12.91 14.05 4.46
CA ILE A 101 -13.90 13.23 5.18
C ILE A 101 -14.32 13.89 6.52
N SER A 102 -13.37 14.51 7.23
CA SER A 102 -13.64 15.17 8.52
C SER A 102 -14.62 16.35 8.41
N LYS A 103 -14.74 16.96 7.23
CA LYS A 103 -15.61 18.11 6.96
C LYS A 103 -16.99 17.70 6.44
N MET A 104 -17.18 16.43 6.10
CA MET A 104 -18.44 15.95 5.55
C MET A 104 -19.51 15.88 6.62
N GLU A 105 -20.72 16.32 6.30
CA GLU A 105 -21.90 16.17 7.17
C GLU A 105 -22.28 14.68 7.31
N LYS A 106 -22.25 13.94 6.21
CA LYS A 106 -22.53 12.50 6.14
C LYS A 106 -21.30 11.77 5.56
N PRO A 107 -20.26 11.54 6.38
CA PRO A 107 -19.06 10.86 5.92
C PRO A 107 -19.28 9.34 5.74
N PRO A 108 -18.42 8.66 4.99
CA PRO A 108 -18.41 7.20 4.92
C PRO A 108 -18.18 6.59 6.30
N SER A 109 -18.81 5.45 6.58
CA SER A 109 -18.68 4.78 7.88
C SER A 109 -17.28 4.20 8.11
N LYS A 110 -16.53 3.89 7.04
CA LYS A 110 -15.21 3.27 7.10
C LYS A 110 -14.21 3.94 6.16
N LEU A 111 -13.00 4.16 6.67
CA LEU A 111 -11.82 4.53 5.91
C LEU A 111 -10.76 3.44 6.11
N ILE A 112 -10.51 2.65 5.07
CA ILE A 112 -9.49 1.60 5.08
C ILE A 112 -8.26 2.17 4.36
N VAL A 113 -7.15 2.28 5.08
CA VAL A 113 -5.89 2.82 4.55
C VAL A 113 -4.86 1.71 4.49
N ALA A 114 -4.23 1.58 3.34
CA ALA A 114 -3.08 0.69 3.21
C ALA A 114 -1.95 1.15 4.13
N SER A 115 -1.28 0.19 4.73
CA SER A 115 -0.01 0.33 5.43
C SER A 115 0.90 -0.83 5.00
N ALA A 116 1.98 -1.06 5.68
CA ALA A 116 2.94 -2.10 5.32
C ALA A 116 3.43 -2.87 6.54
N GLY A 117 3.65 -4.17 6.39
CA GLY A 117 4.31 -5.00 7.40
C GLY A 117 5.72 -4.50 7.77
N GLY A 118 6.32 -3.69 6.89
CA GLY A 118 7.56 -2.95 7.19
C GLY A 118 7.46 -1.99 8.38
N PHE A 119 6.25 -1.73 8.92
CA PHE A 119 6.01 -1.01 10.17
C PHE A 119 6.81 -1.61 11.32
N TYR A 120 6.89 -2.92 11.39
CA TYR A 120 7.60 -3.63 12.48
C TYR A 120 9.13 -3.65 12.30
N GLY A 121 9.65 -3.23 11.13
CA GLY A 121 11.08 -3.29 10.84
C GLY A 121 11.59 -4.73 10.70
N ASN A 122 12.82 -4.97 11.17
CA ASN A 122 13.41 -6.31 11.19
C ASN A 122 13.10 -6.99 12.53
N THR A 123 12.21 -7.95 12.52
CA THR A 123 11.75 -8.69 13.71
C THR A 123 12.49 -10.01 13.92
N LEU A 124 13.40 -10.37 13.00
CA LEU A 124 14.04 -11.70 12.98
C LEU A 124 12.97 -12.80 13.03
N ASP A 125 13.03 -13.69 14.04
CA ASP A 125 12.09 -14.80 14.25
C ASP A 125 10.93 -14.45 15.20
N GLN A 126 10.83 -13.20 15.63
CA GLN A 126 9.76 -12.76 16.54
C GLN A 126 8.43 -12.67 15.82
N LYS A 127 7.39 -13.21 16.43
CA LYS A 127 6.01 -12.99 16.00
C LYS A 127 5.59 -11.60 16.48
N VAL A 128 4.94 -10.86 15.61
CA VAL A 128 4.44 -9.51 15.90
C VAL A 128 2.95 -9.44 15.61
N ASP A 129 2.25 -8.58 16.35
CA ASP A 129 0.84 -8.29 16.17
C ASP A 129 0.58 -6.77 16.17
N GLU A 130 -0.69 -6.37 16.19
CA GLU A 130 -1.09 -4.97 16.09
C GLU A 130 -0.74 -4.15 17.33
N SER A 131 -0.45 -4.79 18.47
CA SER A 131 -0.06 -4.13 19.73
C SER A 131 1.44 -3.83 19.80
N ASP A 132 2.24 -4.43 18.91
CA ASP A 132 3.69 -4.23 18.89
C ASP A 132 4.08 -2.84 18.38
N ASN A 133 5.18 -2.34 18.94
CA ASN A 133 5.73 -1.04 18.60
C ASN A 133 6.29 -1.00 17.18
N VAL A 134 6.39 0.22 16.65
CA VAL A 134 7.08 0.48 15.38
C VAL A 134 8.55 0.07 15.48
N GLY A 135 9.03 -0.57 14.44
CA GLY A 135 10.43 -0.95 14.31
C GLY A 135 11.33 0.21 13.87
N THR A 136 12.55 -0.12 13.48
CA THR A 136 13.56 0.86 13.06
C THR A 136 13.74 0.87 11.54
N GLY A 137 14.28 1.98 11.03
CA GLY A 137 14.64 2.15 9.62
C GLY A 137 13.62 2.94 8.81
N PHE A 138 13.99 3.22 7.56
CA PHE A 138 13.21 4.10 6.69
C PHE A 138 11.78 3.61 6.43
N LEU A 139 11.60 2.31 6.18
CA LEU A 139 10.26 1.76 5.88
C LEU A 139 9.34 1.77 7.09
N ALA A 140 9.88 1.45 8.28
CA ALA A 140 9.11 1.48 9.52
C ALA A 140 8.65 2.90 9.83
N LYS A 141 9.56 3.87 9.77
CA LYS A 141 9.24 5.28 9.94
C LYS A 141 8.23 5.79 8.91
N THR A 142 8.37 5.39 7.64
CA THR A 142 7.42 5.77 6.59
C THR A 142 6.02 5.20 6.85
N ALA A 143 5.93 3.95 7.31
CA ALA A 143 4.64 3.32 7.65
C ALA A 143 4.00 4.00 8.86
N GLU A 144 4.78 4.33 9.88
CA GLU A 144 4.34 5.07 11.05
C GLU A 144 3.80 6.47 10.68
N GLU A 145 4.57 7.25 9.92
CA GLU A 145 4.14 8.57 9.45
C GLU A 145 2.86 8.48 8.60
N TRP A 146 2.74 7.42 7.80
CA TRP A 146 1.55 7.17 7.00
C TRP A 146 0.33 6.89 7.87
N GLU A 147 0.41 5.97 8.82
CA GLU A 147 -0.67 5.68 9.76
C GLU A 147 -1.03 6.89 10.60
N ASN A 148 -0.04 7.62 11.13
CA ASN A 148 -0.23 8.83 11.92
C ASN A 148 -0.93 9.96 11.15
N SER A 149 -0.76 10.02 9.82
CA SER A 149 -1.42 11.02 8.97
C SER A 149 -2.95 10.91 9.01
N THR A 150 -3.51 9.76 9.35
CA THR A 150 -4.95 9.58 9.50
C THR A 150 -5.52 10.21 10.76
N PHE A 151 -4.70 10.43 11.80
CA PHE A 151 -5.15 10.99 13.09
C PHE A 151 -5.05 12.51 13.16
N LYS A 152 -4.47 13.17 12.14
CA LYS A 152 -4.38 14.63 12.10
C LYS A 152 -5.74 15.33 12.09
N PHE A 153 -6.76 14.65 11.59
CA PHE A 153 -8.13 15.17 11.54
C PHE A 153 -9.08 14.26 12.30
N LYS A 154 -9.92 14.86 13.12
CA LYS A 154 -10.87 14.08 13.94
C LYS A 154 -12.00 13.51 13.06
N LEU A 155 -12.07 12.20 12.98
CA LEU A 155 -13.05 11.44 12.19
C LEU A 155 -14.12 10.83 13.12
N ASN A 156 -15.07 11.66 13.60
CA ASN A 156 -16.03 11.25 14.66
C ASN A 156 -17.01 10.16 14.22
N LYS A 157 -17.31 10.08 12.91
CA LYS A 157 -18.34 9.17 12.35
C LYS A 157 -17.74 8.13 11.39
N THR A 158 -16.43 8.10 11.26
CA THR A 158 -15.71 7.20 10.34
C THR A 158 -14.72 6.36 11.12
N SER A 159 -14.86 5.05 11.09
CA SER A 159 -13.86 4.12 11.62
C SER A 159 -12.68 4.02 10.68
N VAL A 160 -11.47 4.23 11.19
CA VAL A 160 -10.22 4.11 10.44
C VAL A 160 -9.62 2.74 10.68
N ILE A 161 -9.22 2.07 9.60
CA ILE A 161 -8.61 0.74 9.64
C ILE A 161 -7.32 0.79 8.82
N HIS A 162 -6.19 0.47 9.44
CA HIS A 162 -4.91 0.33 8.76
C HIS A 162 -4.69 -1.14 8.39
N THR A 163 -4.38 -1.39 7.11
CA THR A 163 -4.07 -2.74 6.63
C THR A 163 -2.57 -2.85 6.34
N ARG A 164 -1.81 -3.51 7.23
CA ARG A 164 -0.36 -3.69 7.11
C ARG A 164 -0.07 -4.86 6.16
N PHE A 165 0.06 -4.56 4.87
CA PHE A 165 0.34 -5.55 3.85
C PHE A 165 1.77 -6.09 3.98
N GLY A 166 1.92 -7.41 3.89
CA GLY A 166 3.17 -8.07 3.59
C GLY A 166 3.53 -7.99 2.11
N LEU A 167 4.47 -8.82 1.67
CA LEU A 167 4.83 -8.91 0.27
C LEU A 167 3.74 -9.67 -0.51
N VAL A 168 3.03 -8.96 -1.38
CA VAL A 168 2.01 -9.56 -2.25
C VAL A 168 2.66 -10.08 -3.51
N LEU A 169 2.49 -11.38 -3.77
CA LEU A 169 3.11 -12.10 -4.89
C LEU A 169 2.05 -12.47 -5.93
N ASP A 170 2.36 -12.18 -7.19
CA ASP A 170 1.60 -12.62 -8.35
C ASP A 170 2.54 -12.93 -9.51
N LYS A 171 2.17 -13.89 -10.39
CA LYS A 171 3.02 -14.33 -11.52
C LYS A 171 3.29 -13.21 -12.54
N LYS A 172 2.36 -12.28 -12.70
CA LYS A 172 2.40 -11.22 -13.74
C LYS A 172 2.74 -9.86 -13.18
N GLU A 173 2.39 -9.60 -11.90
CA GLU A 173 2.50 -8.28 -11.28
C GLU A 173 3.14 -8.33 -9.90
N GLY A 174 3.38 -7.17 -9.30
CA GLY A 174 4.00 -7.07 -7.98
C GLY A 174 5.51 -7.34 -7.98
N ALA A 175 6.01 -7.94 -6.90
CA ALA A 175 7.44 -8.19 -6.70
C ALA A 175 7.93 -9.49 -7.33
N PHE A 176 7.07 -10.48 -7.50
CA PHE A 176 7.46 -11.82 -7.95
C PHE A 176 8.15 -11.86 -9.32
N PRO A 177 7.68 -11.13 -10.37
CA PRO A 177 8.39 -11.11 -11.66
C PRO A 177 9.84 -10.65 -11.55
N LEU A 178 10.11 -9.67 -10.68
CA LEU A 178 11.47 -9.15 -10.47
C LEU A 178 12.34 -10.13 -9.68
N ILE A 179 11.79 -10.77 -8.65
CA ILE A 179 12.49 -11.76 -7.85
C ILE A 179 12.79 -13.02 -8.69
N SER A 180 11.85 -13.43 -9.55
CA SER A 180 11.99 -14.64 -10.38
C SER A 180 12.86 -14.45 -11.62
N MET A 181 13.10 -13.22 -12.04
CA MET A 181 13.87 -12.93 -13.26
C MET A 181 15.30 -13.54 -13.25
N PRO A 182 16.13 -13.39 -12.21
CA PRO A 182 17.46 -14.00 -12.16
C PRO A 182 17.42 -15.53 -12.34
N PHE A 183 16.43 -16.18 -11.73
CA PHE A 183 16.27 -17.64 -11.81
C PHE A 183 15.96 -18.11 -13.24
N LYS A 184 15.19 -17.32 -14.02
CA LYS A 184 14.87 -17.64 -15.41
C LYS A 184 16.10 -17.63 -16.32
N TYR A 185 17.14 -16.87 -15.94
CA TYR A 185 18.41 -16.78 -16.67
C TYR A 185 19.51 -17.67 -16.05
N GLY A 186 19.13 -18.62 -15.19
CA GLY A 186 20.09 -19.52 -14.55
C GLY A 186 20.98 -18.86 -13.49
N CYS A 187 20.70 -17.62 -13.14
CA CYS A 187 21.43 -16.91 -12.10
C CYS A 187 20.92 -17.33 -10.71
N LEU A 188 21.53 -18.36 -10.15
CA LEU A 188 21.27 -18.82 -8.78
C LEU A 188 22.14 -18.00 -7.81
N LEU A 189 21.83 -16.70 -7.66
CA LEU A 189 22.45 -15.91 -6.63
C LEU A 189 21.84 -16.29 -5.29
N TYR A 190 22.64 -16.94 -4.48
CA TYR A 190 22.35 -17.29 -3.11
C TYR A 190 22.38 -15.99 -2.28
N THR A 191 21.25 -15.39 -2.04
CA THR A 191 21.18 -14.09 -1.36
C THR A 191 20.76 -14.19 0.12
N SER A 192 20.45 -15.41 0.60
CA SER A 192 20.16 -15.65 2.01
C SER A 192 20.97 -16.86 2.48
N PRO A 193 21.81 -16.74 3.51
CA PRO A 193 22.47 -17.90 4.07
C PRO A 193 21.40 -18.87 4.61
N SER A 194 21.41 -20.10 4.09
CA SER A 194 20.60 -21.17 4.66
C SER A 194 21.22 -21.57 6.01
N PRO A 195 20.45 -21.95 7.02
CA PRO A 195 20.98 -22.55 8.25
C PRO A 195 21.89 -23.75 8.00
N ARG A 196 21.78 -24.40 6.82
CA ARG A 196 22.65 -25.51 6.40
C ARG A 196 24.01 -25.04 5.88
N ASP A 197 24.16 -23.80 5.41
CA ASP A 197 25.43 -23.30 4.85
C ASP A 197 26.49 -23.09 5.93
N GLY A 198 26.07 -22.77 7.15
CA GLY A 198 26.96 -22.67 8.32
C GLY A 198 27.52 -24.01 8.78
N LEU A 199 26.92 -25.14 8.41
CA LEU A 199 27.39 -26.48 8.75
C LEU A 199 28.41 -27.03 7.73
N LEU A 200 28.31 -26.64 6.46
CA LEU A 200 29.22 -27.09 5.39
C LEU A 200 30.58 -26.41 5.46
N SER A 201 30.66 -25.18 5.98
CA SER A 201 31.95 -24.47 6.15
C SER A 201 32.83 -25.02 7.29
N ARG A 202 32.27 -25.86 8.14
CA ARG A 202 33.03 -26.48 9.26
C ARG A 202 33.62 -27.85 8.96
N MET A 203 33.38 -28.41 7.77
CA MET A 203 33.89 -29.73 7.39
C MET A 203 35.14 -29.72 6.51
N ALA A 204 35.72 -28.59 6.20
CA ALA A 204 36.87 -28.47 5.29
C ALA A 204 38.18 -28.14 6.02
N SER A 205 38.41 -28.69 7.23
CA SER A 205 39.72 -28.55 7.89
C SER A 205 40.01 -29.77 8.76
N SER A 206 40.27 -30.90 8.12
CA SER A 206 40.99 -32.00 8.71
C SER A 206 41.48 -32.97 7.61
N ALA A 207 42.58 -32.62 6.99
CA ALA A 207 43.55 -33.56 6.40
C ALA A 207 44.90 -32.87 6.30
#